data_65860717ba6342d89fe67d2b810c5c9a
#
_entry.id   65860717ba6342d89fe67d2b810c5c9a
#
_cell.length_a   1.000
_cell.length_b   1.000
_cell.length_c   1.000
_cell.angle_alpha   90.00
_cell.angle_beta   90.00
_cell.angle_gamma   90.00
#
_symmetry.space_group_name_H-M   'P 1'
#
loop_
_entity.id
_entity.type
_entity.pdbx_description
1 polymer ?
#
loop_
_entity_poly.entity_id
_entity_poly.type
_entity_poly.pdbx_seq_one_letter_code
_entity_poly.pdbx_strand_id
1 'polypeptide(L)'
;MTVFNVVRFKLKPGMEQTFLDAHNNVGSDWAGLRHANIIKTGDDRYCIIAEWESAEQMAAGRPQMIATLNSFRHTLEDLGGGLGVTDPVSGPVVLAIK
;
A
#
# COMPACT_ATOMS: atom_id res chain seq x y z
N MET A 1 0.94 -3.38 19.55
CA MET A 1 0.75 -4.62 18.78
C MET A 1 0.98 -4.33 17.31
N THR A 2 1.88 -5.05 16.70
CA THR A 2 2.22 -4.88 15.29
C THR A 2 1.02 -5.18 14.39
N VAL A 3 0.79 -4.32 13.41
CA VAL A 3 -0.29 -4.44 12.44
C VAL A 3 0.31 -4.32 11.05
N PHE A 4 -0.21 -5.10 10.12
CA PHE A 4 0.15 -4.96 8.71
C PHE A 4 -1.04 -4.45 7.92
N ASN A 5 -0.77 -3.62 6.92
CA ASN A 5 -1.73 -3.41 5.85
C ASN A 5 -1.09 -3.79 4.52
N VAL A 6 -1.87 -4.46 3.70
CA VAL A 6 -1.43 -5.02 2.42
C VAL A 6 -2.42 -4.55 1.36
N VAL A 7 -1.91 -3.94 0.30
CA VAL A 7 -2.76 -3.38 -0.75
C VAL A 7 -2.28 -3.87 -2.11
N ARG A 8 -3.17 -4.51 -2.86
CA ARG A 8 -2.88 -5.00 -4.20
C ARG A 8 -3.37 -4.02 -5.25
N PHE A 9 -2.60 -3.92 -6.32
CA PHE A 9 -2.89 -3.03 -7.45
C PHE A 9 -2.64 -3.73 -8.77
N LYS A 10 -3.33 -3.27 -9.81
CA LYS A 10 -3.00 -3.57 -11.19
C LYS A 10 -2.76 -2.24 -11.90
N LEU A 11 -1.63 -2.12 -12.57
CA LEU A 11 -1.26 -0.90 -13.28
C LEU A 11 -1.74 -0.95 -14.72
N LYS A 12 -2.04 0.23 -15.26
CA LYS A 12 -2.19 0.41 -16.70
C LYS A 12 -0.84 0.13 -17.37
N PRO A 13 -0.83 -0.43 -18.59
CA PRO A 13 0.42 -0.71 -19.29
C PRO A 13 1.31 0.53 -19.41
N GLY A 14 2.61 0.35 -19.16
CA GLY A 14 3.60 1.41 -19.28
C GLY A 14 3.65 2.39 -18.12
N MET A 15 2.90 2.18 -17.05
CA MET A 15 2.82 3.11 -15.92
C MET A 15 3.70 2.72 -14.73
N GLU A 16 4.52 1.68 -14.86
CA GLU A 16 5.34 1.18 -13.74
C GLU A 16 6.23 2.27 -13.14
N GLN A 17 6.96 3.00 -13.98
CA GLN A 17 7.89 4.00 -13.47
C GLN A 17 7.16 5.15 -12.78
N THR A 18 6.04 5.61 -13.35
CA THR A 18 5.22 6.65 -12.74
C THR A 18 4.69 6.21 -11.38
N PHE A 19 4.23 4.96 -11.28
CA PHE A 19 3.75 4.37 -10.03
C PHE A 19 4.86 4.33 -8.98
N LEU A 20 6.05 3.84 -9.35
CA LEU A 20 7.17 3.73 -8.42
C LEU A 20 7.67 5.10 -7.98
N ASP A 21 7.77 6.06 -8.91
CA ASP A 21 8.22 7.42 -8.60
C ASP A 21 7.30 8.10 -7.60
N ALA A 22 6.00 7.85 -7.69
CA ALA A 22 5.04 8.41 -6.75
C ALA A 22 5.25 7.94 -5.30
N HIS A 23 5.98 6.84 -5.11
CA HIS A 23 6.26 6.29 -3.79
C HIS A 23 7.65 6.66 -3.26
N ASN A 24 8.47 7.34 -4.04
CA ASN A 24 9.79 7.78 -3.58
C ASN A 24 9.64 8.76 -2.42
N ASN A 25 10.31 8.47 -1.31
CA ASN A 25 10.31 9.29 -0.08
C ASN A 25 8.94 9.38 0.62
N VAL A 26 7.95 8.59 0.21
CA VAL A 26 6.66 8.53 0.88
C VAL A 26 6.80 7.70 2.15
N GLY A 27 6.21 8.18 3.24
CA GLY A 27 6.10 7.44 4.49
C GLY A 27 7.34 7.49 5.39
N SER A 28 8.44 8.10 4.95
CA SER A 28 9.70 8.10 5.72
C SER A 28 9.57 8.76 7.09
N ASP A 29 8.60 9.67 7.24
CA ASP A 29 8.35 10.40 8.49
C ASP A 29 6.95 10.12 9.07
N TRP A 30 6.26 9.10 8.58
CA TRP A 30 4.94 8.75 9.11
C TRP A 30 5.07 8.05 10.45
N ALA A 31 4.44 8.62 11.48
CA ALA A 31 4.49 8.08 12.83
C ALA A 31 3.97 6.64 12.87
N GLY A 32 4.77 5.74 13.43
CA GLY A 32 4.41 4.34 13.61
C GLY A 32 4.61 3.44 12.41
N LEU A 33 4.93 3.98 11.24
CA LEU A 33 5.28 3.17 10.07
C LEU A 33 6.71 2.67 10.22
N ARG A 34 6.88 1.36 10.37
CA ARG A 34 8.19 0.73 10.55
C ARG A 34 8.84 0.36 9.24
N HIS A 35 8.09 -0.28 8.38
CA HIS A 35 8.56 -0.77 7.07
C HIS A 35 7.42 -0.68 6.07
N ALA A 36 7.78 -0.38 4.83
CA ALA A 36 6.85 -0.46 3.72
C ALA A 36 7.62 -0.86 2.48
N ASN A 37 7.12 -1.86 1.77
CA ASN A 37 7.76 -2.39 0.58
C ASN A 37 6.73 -2.56 -0.51
N ILE A 38 7.15 -2.34 -1.75
CA ILE A 38 6.37 -2.68 -2.93
C ILE A 38 7.01 -3.92 -3.55
N ILE A 39 6.20 -4.95 -3.78
CA ILE A 39 6.64 -6.14 -4.49
C ILE A 39 5.87 -6.26 -5.80
N LYS A 40 6.50 -6.86 -6.80
CA LYS A 40 5.87 -7.15 -8.09
C LYS A 40 5.39 -8.61 -8.05
N THR A 41 4.10 -8.80 -8.22
CA THR A 41 3.47 -10.12 -8.11
C THR A 41 3.16 -10.76 -9.46
N GLY A 42 3.28 -10.00 -10.54
CA GLY A 42 3.02 -10.45 -11.91
C GLY A 42 3.15 -9.28 -12.86
N ASP A 43 2.83 -9.50 -14.12
CA ASP A 43 2.88 -8.42 -15.12
C ASP A 43 1.86 -7.34 -14.75
N ASP A 44 2.33 -6.10 -14.60
CA ASP A 44 1.53 -4.94 -14.19
C ASP A 44 0.82 -5.12 -12.84
N ARG A 45 1.20 -6.12 -12.05
CA ARG A 45 0.60 -6.39 -10.73
C ARG A 45 1.59 -6.13 -9.63
N TYR A 46 1.16 -5.36 -8.63
CA TYR A 46 2.00 -4.92 -7.52
C TYR A 46 1.26 -5.03 -6.21
N CYS A 47 2.03 -5.12 -5.13
CA CYS A 47 1.48 -5.19 -3.78
C CYS A 47 2.35 -4.34 -2.85
N ILE A 48 1.71 -3.49 -2.05
CA ILE A 48 2.39 -2.76 -0.98
C ILE A 48 2.16 -3.52 0.31
N ILE A 49 3.24 -3.76 1.06
CA ILE A 49 3.20 -4.42 2.35
C ILE A 49 3.76 -3.44 3.38
N ALA A 50 2.94 -2.96 4.29
CA ALA A 50 3.33 -1.97 5.28
C ALA A 50 3.17 -2.53 6.70
N GLU A 51 4.21 -2.36 7.51
CA GLU A 51 4.21 -2.76 8.92
C GLU A 51 4.09 -1.52 9.79
N TRP A 52 3.11 -1.53 10.69
CA TRP A 52 2.83 -0.43 11.60
C TRP A 52 3.02 -0.87 13.05
N GLU A 53 3.43 0.07 13.89
CA GLU A 53 3.63 -0.18 15.31
C GLU A 53 2.32 -0.54 16.01
N SER A 54 1.21 0.06 15.61
CA SER A 54 -0.11 -0.19 16.19
C SER A 54 -1.24 0.10 15.20
N ALA A 55 -2.42 -0.45 15.49
CA ALA A 55 -3.62 -0.16 14.72
C ALA A 55 -4.00 1.32 14.80
N GLU A 56 -3.78 1.94 15.95
CA GLU A 56 -4.08 3.36 16.16
C GLU A 56 -3.21 4.24 15.26
N GLN A 57 -1.92 3.94 15.17
CA GLN A 57 -1.01 4.70 14.32
C GLN A 57 -1.30 4.46 12.83
N MET A 58 -1.65 3.24 12.46
CA MET A 58 -2.08 2.94 11.09
C MET A 58 -3.32 3.76 10.73
N ALA A 59 -4.31 3.81 11.62
CA ALA A 59 -5.53 4.59 11.40
C ALA A 59 -5.22 6.09 11.31
N ALA A 60 -4.32 6.59 12.15
CA ALA A 60 -3.89 7.99 12.12
C ALA A 60 -3.14 8.34 10.82
N GLY A 61 -2.47 7.38 10.21
CA GLY A 61 -1.78 7.56 8.93
C GLY A 61 -2.70 7.47 7.70
N ARG A 62 -3.95 7.11 7.88
CA ARG A 62 -4.88 6.91 6.76
C ARG A 62 -5.04 8.13 5.85
N PRO A 63 -5.18 9.37 6.36
CA PRO A 63 -5.26 10.53 5.46
C PRO A 63 -4.05 10.68 4.55
N GLN A 64 -2.85 10.39 5.05
CA GLN A 64 -1.61 10.43 4.28
C GLN A 64 -1.58 9.32 3.23
N MET A 65 -2.05 8.11 3.59
CA MET A 65 -2.16 6.99 2.65
C MET A 65 -3.13 7.32 1.51
N ILE A 66 -4.26 7.93 1.83
CA ILE A 66 -5.27 8.35 0.83
C ILE A 66 -4.70 9.42 -0.10
N ALA A 67 -4.01 10.42 0.46
CA ALA A 67 -3.38 11.46 -0.34
C ALA A 67 -2.34 10.89 -1.29
N THR A 68 -1.55 9.92 -0.82
CA THR A 68 -0.57 9.22 -1.65
C THR A 68 -1.26 8.44 -2.78
N LEU A 69 -2.31 7.68 -2.45
CA LEU A 69 -3.10 6.95 -3.45
C LEU A 69 -3.62 7.90 -4.53
N ASN A 70 -4.16 9.04 -4.13
CA ASN A 70 -4.68 10.01 -5.08
C ASN A 70 -3.61 10.52 -6.04
N SER A 71 -2.35 10.58 -5.61
CA SER A 71 -1.24 11.03 -6.45
C SER A 71 -0.90 10.06 -7.58
N PHE A 72 -1.22 8.76 -7.43
CA PHE A 72 -0.92 7.76 -8.46
C PHE A 72 -2.15 6.99 -8.95
N ARG A 73 -3.35 7.39 -8.53
CA ARG A 73 -4.59 6.70 -8.92
C ARG A 73 -4.73 6.58 -10.44
N HIS A 74 -4.28 7.56 -11.19
CA HIS A 74 -4.35 7.56 -12.65
C HIS A 74 -3.52 6.46 -13.32
N THR A 75 -2.58 5.84 -12.58
CA THR A 75 -1.76 4.74 -13.08
C THR A 75 -2.45 3.38 -12.94
N LEU A 76 -3.57 3.32 -12.21
CA LEU A 76 -4.18 2.07 -11.79
C LEU A 76 -5.36 1.69 -12.68
N GLU A 77 -5.53 0.37 -12.87
CA GLU A 77 -6.71 -0.20 -13.51
C GLU A 77 -7.72 -0.67 -12.47
N ASP A 78 -8.99 -0.71 -12.87
CA ASP A 78 -10.04 -1.30 -12.05
C ASP A 78 -9.79 -2.80 -11.93
N LEU A 79 -9.86 -3.32 -10.70
CA LEU A 79 -9.62 -4.73 -10.40
C LEU A 79 -10.84 -5.61 -10.66
N GLY A 80 -12.00 -5.01 -10.89
CA GLY A 80 -13.26 -5.75 -11.07
C GLY A 80 -13.86 -6.19 -9.73
N GLY A 81 -15.01 -6.88 -9.83
CA GLY A 81 -15.65 -7.43 -8.64
C GLY A 81 -16.09 -6.41 -7.58
N GLY A 82 -16.21 -5.14 -7.95
CA GLY A 82 -16.58 -4.08 -7.01
C GLY A 82 -15.44 -3.54 -6.16
N LEU A 83 -14.20 -4.00 -6.40
CA LEU A 83 -13.04 -3.55 -5.61
C LEU A 83 -12.57 -2.13 -5.94
N GLY A 84 -12.87 -1.64 -7.16
CA GLY A 84 -12.29 -0.39 -7.64
C GLY A 84 -10.83 -0.60 -8.03
N VAL A 85 -9.96 0.35 -7.68
CA VAL A 85 -8.53 0.32 -8.09
C VAL A 85 -7.61 -0.26 -7.02
N THR A 86 -8.11 -0.61 -5.84
CA THR A 86 -7.31 -1.18 -4.74
C THR A 86 -7.99 -2.40 -4.15
N ASP A 87 -7.17 -3.34 -3.66
CA ASP A 87 -7.63 -4.50 -2.92
C ASP A 87 -6.87 -4.53 -1.58
N PRO A 88 -7.36 -3.79 -0.57
CA PRO A 88 -6.68 -3.69 0.72
C PRO A 88 -7.14 -4.76 1.70
N VAL A 89 -6.19 -5.25 2.49
CA VAL A 89 -6.46 -6.04 3.70
C VAL A 89 -5.55 -5.54 4.81
N SER A 90 -5.98 -5.66 6.05
CA SER A 90 -5.16 -5.29 7.20
C SER A 90 -5.55 -6.11 8.42
N GLY A 91 -4.63 -6.24 9.36
CA GLY A 91 -4.90 -6.93 10.60
C GLY A 91 -3.68 -6.97 11.52
N PRO A 92 -3.89 -7.27 12.80
CA PRO A 92 -2.80 -7.41 13.75
C PRO A 92 -2.07 -8.73 13.56
N VAL A 93 -0.79 -8.74 13.93
CA VAL A 93 -0.02 -9.98 13.99
C VAL A 93 -0.54 -10.80 15.17
N VAL A 94 -1.00 -12.00 14.89
CA VAL A 94 -1.50 -12.92 15.94
C VAL A 94 -0.49 -14.01 16.26
N LEU A 95 0.48 -14.24 15.38
CA LEU A 95 1.57 -15.21 15.58
C LEU A 95 2.73 -14.81 14.69
N ALA A 96 3.89 -14.60 15.29
CA ALA A 96 5.13 -14.43 14.55
C ALA A 96 5.76 -15.83 14.39
N ILE A 97 5.82 -16.32 13.16
CA ILE A 97 6.38 -17.64 12.88
C ILE A 97 7.90 -17.63 13.00
N LYS A 98 8.49 -16.47 12.70
CA LYS A 98 9.93 -16.31 12.76
C LYS A 98 10.30 -14.89 13.21
#